data_8641416a5489662d5a9e92b811d6c76e
#
_entry.id   8641416a5489662d5a9e92b811d6c76e
#
_cell.length_a   1.000
_cell.length_b   1.000
_cell.length_c   1.000
_cell.angle_alpha   90.00
_cell.angle_beta   90.00
_cell.angle_gamma   90.00
#
_symmetry.space_group_name_H-M   'P 1'
#
loop_
_entity.id
_entity.type
_entity.pdbx_description
1 polymer ?
#
loop_
_entity_poly.entity_id
_entity_poly.type
_entity_poly.pdbx_seq_one_letter_code
_entity_poly.pdbx_strand_id
1 'polypeptide(L)'
;NFVQRGWQEDFEETDFIYKRQLTYIQIPLLTHVYFGGRRFKGFLNAGPEIGFLIGDHVTSNFDYRNPEKVEGFPIQNRTLEQMSMDISRKFDYGITAGLGCEFYIRPRHSIVLEARYYFGIGNIFPDKKKDVFSASRGSSIIVTLGYNFRLR
;
A
#
# COMPACT_ATOMS: atom_id res chain seq x y z
N ASN A 1 -7.26 -7.48 4.70
CA ASN A 1 -7.48 -6.39 3.75
C ASN A 1 -6.88 -6.73 2.40
N PHE A 2 -7.55 -6.30 1.33
CA PHE A 2 -6.97 -6.27 -0.01
C PHE A 2 -6.51 -4.84 -0.28
N VAL A 3 -5.23 -4.67 -0.62
CA VAL A 3 -4.66 -3.34 -0.88
C VAL A 3 -3.94 -3.35 -2.20
N GLN A 4 -4.24 -2.34 -3.01
CA GLN A 4 -3.53 -2.07 -4.25
C GLN A 4 -2.55 -0.92 -4.03
N ARG A 5 -1.31 -1.14 -4.41
CA ARG A 5 -0.23 -0.14 -4.41
C ARG A 5 0.42 -0.13 -5.76
N GLY A 6 0.93 1.00 -6.16
CA GLY A 6 1.60 1.08 -7.44
C GLY A 6 2.22 2.45 -7.65
N TRP A 7 2.88 2.57 -8.77
CA TRP A 7 3.40 3.84 -9.25
C TRP A 7 3.10 3.99 -10.73
N GLN A 8 3.05 5.23 -11.15
CA GLN A 8 2.89 5.64 -12.53
C GLN A 8 4.04 6.58 -12.86
N GLU A 9 4.63 6.41 -14.01
CA GLU A 9 5.58 7.33 -14.59
C GLU A 9 5.05 7.83 -15.92
N ASP A 10 4.93 9.13 -16.03
CA ASP A 10 4.58 9.85 -17.22
C ASP A 10 5.86 10.56 -17.72
N PHE A 11 6.25 10.29 -18.93
CA PHE A 11 7.41 10.94 -19.54
C PHE A 11 6.95 12.21 -20.24
N GLU A 12 7.15 13.37 -19.58
CA GLU A 12 6.60 14.68 -20.00
C GLU A 12 7.00 15.11 -21.41
N GLU A 13 8.11 14.61 -21.94
CA GLU A 13 8.58 14.90 -23.31
C GLU A 13 8.05 13.94 -24.37
N THR A 14 7.35 12.88 -23.97
CA THR A 14 6.86 11.83 -24.86
C THR A 14 5.54 11.28 -24.33
N ASP A 15 4.67 10.80 -25.22
CA ASP A 15 3.38 10.18 -24.82
C ASP A 15 3.54 8.78 -24.18
N PHE A 16 4.70 8.47 -23.60
CA PHE A 16 4.96 7.18 -22.96
C PHE A 16 4.44 7.15 -21.53
N ILE A 17 3.63 6.14 -21.23
CA ILE A 17 3.04 5.91 -19.92
C ILE A 17 3.40 4.51 -19.43
N TYR A 18 3.95 4.44 -18.23
CA TYR A 18 4.18 3.19 -17.50
C TYR A 18 3.45 3.21 -16.17
N LYS A 19 2.62 2.19 -15.94
CA LYS A 19 1.89 2.00 -14.69
C LYS A 19 2.05 0.58 -14.20
N ARG A 20 2.53 0.43 -12.97
CA ARG A 20 2.63 -0.87 -12.30
C ARG A 20 1.75 -0.88 -11.07
N GLN A 21 0.93 -1.92 -10.94
CA GLN A 21 -0.06 -2.08 -9.90
C GLN A 21 0.14 -3.41 -9.20
N LEU A 22 0.43 -3.35 -7.90
CA LEU A 22 0.69 -4.49 -7.05
C LEU A 22 -0.50 -4.72 -6.13
N THR A 23 -1.01 -5.94 -6.09
CA THR A 23 -2.12 -6.31 -5.22
C THR A 23 -1.61 -7.17 -4.08
N TYR A 24 -1.89 -6.76 -2.84
CA TYR A 24 -1.49 -7.45 -1.62
C TYR A 24 -2.71 -7.91 -0.82
N ILE A 25 -2.59 -9.09 -0.21
CA ILE A 25 -3.40 -9.46 0.95
C ILE A 25 -2.62 -9.05 2.19
N GLN A 26 -3.23 -8.21 3.04
CA GLN A 26 -2.62 -7.73 4.27
C GLN A 26 -3.35 -8.25 5.50
N ILE A 27 -2.57 -8.72 6.48
CA ILE A 27 -3.06 -9.25 7.75
C ILE A 27 -2.47 -8.39 8.87
N PRO A 28 -3.24 -7.42 9.39
CA PRO A 28 -2.82 -6.61 10.53
C PRO A 28 -3.08 -7.36 11.84
N LEU A 29 -2.12 -7.30 12.77
CA LEU A 29 -2.25 -7.77 14.14
C LEU A 29 -2.22 -6.55 15.06
N LEU A 30 -3.41 -6.03 15.38
CA LEU A 30 -3.53 -4.73 16.05
C LEU A 30 -3.94 -4.86 17.51
N THR A 31 -3.28 -4.11 18.37
CA THR A 31 -3.75 -3.82 19.71
C THR A 31 -4.67 -2.61 19.65
N HIS A 32 -5.82 -2.68 20.31
CA HIS A 32 -6.79 -1.60 20.39
C HIS A 32 -6.87 -1.03 21.79
N VAL A 33 -6.79 0.28 21.92
CA VAL A 33 -6.99 1.01 23.17
C VAL A 33 -8.20 1.91 23.01
N TYR A 34 -9.24 1.67 23.80
CA TYR A 34 -10.49 2.43 23.78
C TYR A 34 -10.54 3.46 24.90
N PHE A 35 -11.09 4.64 24.57
CA PHE A 35 -11.35 5.72 25.53
C PHE A 35 -12.68 6.41 25.20
N GLY A 36 -13.34 6.97 26.20
CA GLY A 36 -14.58 7.71 26.01
C GLY A 36 -15.76 7.16 26.80
N GLY A 37 -16.96 7.55 26.41
CA GLY A 37 -18.19 7.31 27.13
C GLY A 37 -19.11 6.24 26.52
N ARG A 38 -20.37 6.20 27.00
CA ARG A 38 -21.34 5.19 26.58
C ARG A 38 -21.87 5.35 25.14
N ARG A 39 -21.93 6.59 24.64
CA ARG A 39 -22.47 6.89 23.31
C ARG A 39 -21.38 7.09 22.25
N PHE A 40 -20.21 7.49 22.70
CA PHE A 40 -19.06 7.77 21.84
C PHE A 40 -17.81 7.17 22.46
N LYS A 41 -17.07 6.41 21.68
CA LYS A 41 -15.76 5.87 22.04
C LYS A 41 -14.78 6.23 20.96
N GLY A 42 -13.66 6.82 21.36
CA GLY A 42 -12.48 6.89 20.54
C GLY A 42 -11.61 5.65 20.74
N PHE A 43 -10.82 5.29 19.77
CA PHE A 43 -9.82 4.24 19.93
C PHE A 43 -8.56 4.56 19.14
N LEU A 44 -7.46 4.04 19.66
CA LEU A 44 -6.19 3.98 18.97
C LEU A 44 -5.87 2.51 18.71
N ASN A 45 -5.28 2.24 17.58
CA ASN A 45 -4.75 0.92 17.25
C ASN A 45 -3.34 1.02 16.71
N ALA A 46 -2.54 0.03 17.02
CA ALA A 46 -1.19 -0.10 16.48
C ALA A 46 -0.74 -1.56 16.54
N GLY A 47 0.11 -1.94 15.61
CA GLY A 47 0.69 -3.26 15.61
C GLY A 47 1.40 -3.61 14.30
N PRO A 48 2.03 -4.79 14.26
CA PRO A 48 2.65 -5.29 13.05
C PRO A 48 1.59 -5.68 12.01
N GLU A 49 1.96 -5.53 10.76
CA GLU A 49 1.16 -5.93 9.61
C GLU A 49 2.04 -6.69 8.63
N ILE A 50 1.56 -7.82 8.16
CA ILE A 50 2.21 -8.65 7.15
C ILE A 50 1.38 -8.66 5.88
N GLY A 51 2.06 -8.57 4.73
CA GLY A 51 1.46 -8.52 3.40
C GLY A 51 2.00 -9.60 2.49
N PHE A 52 1.13 -10.20 1.71
CA PHE A 52 1.49 -11.15 0.67
C PHE A 52 1.08 -10.61 -0.69
N LEU A 53 2.04 -10.51 -1.61
CA LEU A 53 1.78 -10.13 -2.99
C LEU A 53 1.03 -11.26 -3.70
N ILE A 54 -0.16 -10.96 -4.20
CA ILE A 54 -1.01 -11.90 -4.93
C ILE A 54 -1.19 -11.53 -6.39
N GLY A 55 -0.88 -10.30 -6.78
CA GLY A 55 -0.99 -9.84 -8.16
C GLY A 55 0.01 -8.74 -8.49
N ASP A 56 0.59 -8.83 -9.68
CA ASP A 56 1.45 -7.82 -10.29
C ASP A 56 0.91 -7.56 -11.70
N HIS A 57 0.45 -6.35 -11.93
CA HIS A 57 -0.10 -5.94 -13.21
C HIS A 57 0.63 -4.72 -13.73
N VAL A 58 1.19 -4.85 -14.93
CA VAL A 58 1.87 -3.77 -15.64
C VAL A 58 1.04 -3.34 -16.83
N THR A 59 0.78 -2.07 -16.93
CA THR A 59 0.16 -1.44 -18.10
C THR A 59 1.13 -0.40 -18.65
N SER A 60 1.54 -0.59 -19.89
CA SER A 60 2.35 0.40 -20.60
C SER A 60 1.91 0.49 -22.05
N ASN A 61 2.14 1.62 -22.69
CA ASN A 61 1.89 1.84 -24.11
C ASN A 61 3.14 1.62 -24.98
N PHE A 62 4.23 1.12 -24.39
CA PHE A 62 5.49 0.81 -25.08
C PHE A 62 6.08 -0.50 -24.56
N ASP A 63 7.10 -1.04 -25.24
CA ASP A 63 7.81 -2.25 -24.79
C ASP A 63 8.77 -1.92 -23.64
N TYR A 64 8.25 -1.96 -22.41
CA TYR A 64 9.01 -1.64 -21.19
C TYR A 64 10.11 -2.65 -20.86
N ARG A 65 10.12 -3.84 -21.51
CA ARG A 65 11.16 -4.86 -21.32
C ARG A 65 12.39 -4.59 -22.18
N ASN A 66 12.19 -3.91 -23.31
CA ASN A 66 13.25 -3.54 -24.22
C ASN A 66 13.14 -2.06 -24.62
N PRO A 67 13.21 -1.13 -23.67
CA PRO A 67 12.99 0.28 -23.93
C PRO A 67 14.04 0.88 -24.89
N GLU A 68 15.23 0.28 -24.95
CA GLU A 68 16.29 0.69 -25.88
C GLU A 68 15.91 0.53 -27.36
N LYS A 69 14.91 -0.30 -27.66
CA LYS A 69 14.42 -0.53 -29.03
C LYS A 69 13.25 0.38 -29.40
N VAL A 70 12.76 1.17 -28.45
CA VAL A 70 11.61 2.06 -28.67
C VAL A 70 12.15 3.39 -29.21
N GLU A 71 11.74 3.74 -30.42
CA GLU A 71 12.14 4.99 -31.06
C GLU A 71 11.62 6.20 -30.28
N GLY A 72 12.52 7.15 -29.95
CA GLY A 72 12.18 8.34 -29.19
C GLY A 72 12.13 8.17 -27.66
N PHE A 73 12.51 6.99 -27.14
CA PHE A 73 12.54 6.78 -25.69
C PHE A 73 13.75 7.49 -25.06
N PRO A 74 13.59 8.26 -23.96
CA PRO A 74 14.68 8.95 -23.29
C PRO A 74 15.56 7.95 -22.52
N ILE A 75 16.64 7.49 -23.15
CA ILE A 75 17.56 6.43 -22.65
C ILE A 75 18.31 6.84 -21.37
N GLN A 76 18.36 8.12 -21.02
CA GLN A 76 19.12 8.61 -19.85
C GLN A 76 18.43 8.43 -18.50
N ASN A 77 17.26 7.80 -18.46
CA ASN A 77 16.49 7.70 -17.24
C ASN A 77 16.85 6.44 -16.45
N ARG A 78 17.33 6.62 -15.20
CA ARG A 78 17.67 5.53 -14.28
C ARG A 78 16.48 4.65 -13.88
N THR A 79 15.26 5.08 -14.23
CA THR A 79 14.01 4.35 -13.99
C THR A 79 13.85 3.11 -14.87
N LEU A 80 14.60 3.02 -15.97
CA LEU A 80 14.55 1.88 -16.90
C LEU A 80 14.81 0.53 -16.22
N GLU A 81 15.79 0.48 -15.31
CA GLU A 81 16.10 -0.76 -14.60
C GLU A 81 14.95 -1.19 -13.69
N GLN A 82 14.22 -0.24 -13.09
CA GLN A 82 13.09 -0.54 -12.21
C GLN A 82 11.87 -1.09 -12.96
N MET A 83 11.65 -0.66 -14.20
CA MET A 83 10.53 -1.10 -15.03
C MET A 83 10.65 -2.59 -15.37
N SER A 84 11.87 -3.06 -15.64
CA SER A 84 12.16 -4.44 -16.00
C SER A 84 12.43 -5.36 -14.81
N MET A 85 12.60 -4.80 -13.58
CA MET A 85 12.87 -5.60 -12.39
C MET A 85 11.69 -6.45 -11.98
N ASP A 86 11.93 -7.75 -11.81
CA ASP A 86 10.99 -8.65 -11.18
C ASP A 86 10.91 -8.36 -9.68
N ILE A 87 9.68 -8.42 -9.13
CA ILE A 87 9.49 -8.30 -7.68
C ILE A 87 9.99 -9.57 -7.01
N SER A 88 11.20 -9.50 -6.44
CA SER A 88 11.85 -10.65 -5.84
C SER A 88 11.23 -11.07 -4.51
N ARG A 89 10.60 -10.14 -3.80
CA ARG A 89 9.99 -10.39 -2.49
C ARG A 89 8.46 -10.28 -2.58
N LYS A 90 7.80 -11.43 -2.51
CA LYS A 90 6.33 -11.52 -2.45
C LYS A 90 5.78 -11.27 -1.04
N PHE A 91 6.65 -11.07 -0.07
CA PHE A 91 6.33 -10.86 1.33
C PHE A 91 6.72 -9.44 1.74
N ASP A 92 5.74 -8.70 2.24
CA ASP A 92 5.90 -7.35 2.80
C ASP A 92 5.58 -7.39 4.29
N TYR A 93 6.25 -6.58 5.08
CA TYR A 93 5.99 -6.43 6.50
C TYR A 93 6.23 -5.00 6.94
N GLY A 94 5.43 -4.57 7.90
CA GLY A 94 5.49 -3.20 8.37
C GLY A 94 4.76 -2.99 9.68
N ILE A 95 4.58 -1.74 10.02
CA ILE A 95 3.84 -1.31 11.20
C ILE A 95 2.63 -0.51 10.72
N THR A 96 1.48 -0.82 11.30
CA THR A 96 0.26 -0.05 11.12
C THR A 96 -0.09 0.64 12.41
N ALA A 97 -0.46 1.91 12.31
CA ALA A 97 -1.05 2.68 13.39
C ALA A 97 -2.29 3.42 12.89
N GLY A 98 -3.29 3.53 13.74
CA GLY A 98 -4.54 4.16 13.37
C GLY A 98 -5.29 4.74 14.55
N LEU A 99 -6.27 5.53 14.22
CA LEU A 99 -7.21 6.11 15.15
C LEU A 99 -8.63 5.98 14.58
N GLY A 100 -9.59 5.88 15.48
CA GLY A 100 -10.97 5.78 15.05
C GLY A 100 -11.94 6.19 16.15
N CYS A 101 -13.19 6.23 15.76
CA CYS A 101 -14.29 6.50 16.67
C CYS A 101 -15.48 5.57 16.39
N GLU A 102 -16.16 5.25 17.44
CA GLU A 102 -17.36 4.41 17.43
C GLU A 102 -18.52 5.18 18.05
N PHE A 103 -19.58 5.36 17.28
CA PHE A 103 -20.82 5.99 17.69
C PHE A 103 -21.91 4.96 17.91
N TYR A 104 -22.43 4.86 19.12
CA TYR A 104 -23.56 4.00 19.46
C TYR A 104 -24.88 4.71 19.17
N ILE A 105 -25.59 4.25 18.15
CA ILE A 105 -26.93 4.74 17.78
C ILE A 105 -27.97 4.14 18.72
N ARG A 106 -27.78 2.86 19.04
CA ARG A 106 -28.61 2.07 19.97
C ARG A 106 -27.70 1.12 20.75
N PRO A 107 -28.17 0.50 21.85
CA PRO A 107 -27.34 -0.39 22.68
C PRO A 107 -26.60 -1.51 21.89
N ARG A 108 -27.17 -1.90 20.74
CA ARG A 108 -26.60 -2.99 19.91
C ARG A 108 -26.07 -2.54 18.55
N HIS A 109 -26.21 -1.26 18.22
CA HIS A 109 -25.88 -0.73 16.89
C HIS A 109 -24.87 0.40 17.01
N SER A 110 -23.76 0.28 16.33
CA SER A 110 -22.77 1.34 16.26
C SER A 110 -22.21 1.52 14.85
N ILE A 111 -21.81 2.75 14.56
CA ILE A 111 -21.06 3.12 13.36
C ILE A 111 -19.62 3.36 13.80
N VAL A 112 -18.68 2.81 13.04
CA VAL A 112 -17.24 2.95 13.25
C VAL A 112 -16.65 3.68 12.08
N LEU A 113 -15.87 4.72 12.37
CA LEU A 113 -15.01 5.38 11.41
C LEU A 113 -13.57 5.23 11.89
N GLU A 114 -12.70 4.75 11.01
CA GLU A 114 -11.31 4.47 11.32
C GLU A 114 -10.40 4.95 10.19
N ALA A 115 -9.27 5.55 10.55
CA ALA A 115 -8.18 5.87 9.64
C ALA A 115 -6.90 5.19 10.12
N ARG A 116 -6.25 4.42 9.24
CA ARG A 116 -5.00 3.71 9.50
C ARG A 116 -3.93 4.12 8.51
N TYR A 117 -2.72 4.23 9.02
CA TYR A 117 -1.52 4.43 8.23
C TYR A 117 -0.63 3.20 8.35
N TYR A 118 -0.28 2.62 7.21
CA TYR A 118 0.69 1.53 7.11
C TYR A 118 2.04 2.09 6.68
N PHE A 119 3.08 1.70 7.39
CA PHE A 119 4.47 1.97 7.08
C PHE A 119 5.22 0.66 6.83
N GLY A 120 5.55 0.39 5.57
CA GLY A 120 6.35 -0.77 5.18
C GLY A 120 7.79 -0.64 5.64
N ILE A 121 8.31 -1.68 6.28
CA ILE A 121 9.72 -1.78 6.68
C ILE A 121 10.47 -2.63 5.66
N GLY A 122 9.77 -3.57 5.00
CA GLY A 122 10.32 -4.44 3.98
C GLY A 122 10.74 -3.69 2.71
N ASN A 123 11.85 -4.10 2.11
CA ASN A 123 12.26 -3.67 0.77
C ASN A 123 11.59 -4.56 -0.27
N ILE A 124 10.92 -3.96 -1.26
CA ILE A 124 10.21 -4.68 -2.34
C ILE A 124 11.21 -5.20 -3.38
N PHE A 125 12.31 -4.49 -3.58
CA PHE A 125 13.37 -4.84 -4.52
C PHE A 125 14.56 -5.50 -3.82
N PRO A 126 15.35 -6.33 -4.53
CA PRO A 126 16.56 -6.92 -3.97
C PRO A 126 17.61 -5.83 -3.70
N ASP A 127 18.20 -5.85 -2.49
CA ASP A 127 19.28 -4.95 -2.11
C ASP A 127 20.55 -5.25 -2.93
N LYS A 128 20.78 -4.53 -4.00
CA LYS A 128 22.10 -4.49 -4.65
C LYS A 128 22.83 -3.27 -4.13
N LYS A 129 24.05 -3.46 -3.63
CA LYS A 129 24.92 -2.42 -3.04
C LYS A 129 25.24 -1.20 -3.94
N LYS A 130 24.72 -1.16 -5.16
CA LYS A 130 24.93 -0.09 -6.16
C LYS A 130 23.67 0.70 -6.50
N ASP A 131 22.52 0.37 -5.93
CA ASP A 131 21.29 1.04 -6.31
C ASP A 131 21.18 2.40 -5.63
N VAL A 132 20.93 3.43 -6.43
CA VAL A 132 20.68 4.81 -5.99
C VAL A 132 19.38 4.89 -5.15
N PHE A 133 18.51 3.89 -5.26
CA PHE A 133 17.31 3.69 -4.46
C PHE A 133 17.58 2.70 -3.33
N SER A 134 18.11 3.19 -2.23
CA SER A 134 18.47 2.35 -1.08
C SER A 134 17.29 1.70 -0.36
N ALA A 135 16.05 2.11 -0.60
CA ALA A 135 14.85 1.47 -0.06
C ALA A 135 13.56 1.89 -0.79
N SER A 136 12.88 0.95 -1.42
CA SER A 136 11.49 1.14 -1.88
C SER A 136 10.55 0.57 -0.83
N ARG A 137 9.99 1.44 0.02
CA ARG A 137 9.07 1.08 1.11
C ARG A 137 7.65 1.44 0.73
N GLY A 138 6.75 0.47 0.88
CA GLY A 138 5.33 0.72 0.68
C GLY A 138 4.73 1.53 1.83
N SER A 139 3.90 2.52 1.54
CA SER A 139 3.05 3.16 2.53
C SER A 139 1.62 3.25 2.02
N SER A 140 0.65 3.21 2.92
CA SER A 140 -0.75 3.36 2.53
C SER A 140 -1.58 3.97 3.65
N ILE A 141 -2.60 4.73 3.26
CA ILE A 141 -3.64 5.24 4.16
C ILE A 141 -4.91 4.46 3.84
N ILE A 142 -5.55 3.92 4.87
CA ILE A 142 -6.80 3.17 4.77
C ILE A 142 -7.83 3.89 5.62
N VAL A 143 -8.94 4.29 5.01
CA VAL A 143 -10.11 4.82 5.72
C VAL A 143 -11.21 3.80 5.65
N THR A 144 -11.76 3.45 6.80
CA THR A 144 -12.79 2.42 6.94
C THR A 144 -14.03 3.02 7.59
N LEU A 145 -15.17 2.81 6.96
CA LEU A 145 -16.47 3.03 7.55
C LEU A 145 -17.13 1.67 7.78
N GLY A 146 -17.48 1.40 9.04
CA GLY A 146 -18.04 0.14 9.44
C GLY A 146 -19.35 0.29 10.21
N TYR A 147 -20.15 -0.76 10.19
CA TYR A 147 -21.33 -0.90 11.02
C TYR A 147 -21.20 -2.16 11.87
N ASN A 148 -21.31 -2.00 13.18
CA ASN A 148 -21.25 -3.10 14.12
C ASN A 148 -22.65 -3.40 14.69
N PHE A 149 -22.99 -4.66 14.66
CA PHE A 149 -24.16 -5.19 15.33
C PHE A 149 -23.72 -6.16 16.44
N ARG A 150 -24.01 -5.81 17.69
CA ARG A 150 -23.68 -6.64 18.85
C ARG A 150 -24.75 -7.68 19.07
N LEU A 151 -24.41 -8.95 18.92
CA LEU A 151 -25.34 -10.06 19.10
C LEU A 151 -25.74 -10.25 20.58
N ARG A 152 -24.88 -9.90 21.55
CA ARG A 152 -25.20 -9.87 22.98
C ARG A 152 -24.14 -9.10 23.79
#